data_d58b8b978710762474a57acd752ff1c7
#
_entry.id   d58b8b978710762474a57acd752ff1c7
#
_cell.length_a   1.000
_cell.length_b   1.000
_cell.length_c   1.000
_cell.angle_alpha   90.00
_cell.angle_beta   90.00
_cell.angle_gamma   90.00
#
_symmetry.space_group_name_H-M   'P 1'
#
loop_
_entity.id
_entity.type
_entity.pdbx_description
1 polymer ?
#
loop_
_entity_poly.entity_id
_entity_poly.type
_entity_poly.pdbx_seq_one_letter_code
_entity_poly.pdbx_strand_id
1 'polypeptide(L)'
;MLARSKSNKLKSLGRACVGPAIFNINEPVIFGAVAWNPVMMLPMWIIGIVAPALTWIGTKVLQFAPLNTIQFDLWYCPFGISTWLSTGSFAAVILAVIILVVCTLIWFPFFKAYEKQCLEEEANEQ
;
A
#
# COMPACT_ATOMS: atom_id res chain seq x y z
N MET A 1 -6.33 -7.22 0.46
CA MET A 1 -7.26 -7.15 1.59
C MET A 1 -8.68 -6.82 1.13
N LEU A 2 -8.97 -5.64 0.60
CA LEU A 2 -10.32 -5.18 0.17
C LEU A 2 -11.07 -6.20 -0.70
N ALA A 3 -10.47 -6.70 -1.77
CA ALA A 3 -11.14 -7.65 -2.70
C ALA A 3 -11.56 -8.99 -2.07
N ARG A 4 -11.08 -9.31 -0.86
CA ARG A 4 -11.41 -10.51 -0.08
C ARG A 4 -12.19 -10.20 1.20
N SER A 5 -12.67 -8.97 1.35
CA SER A 5 -13.48 -8.55 2.49
C SER A 5 -14.80 -9.31 2.56
N LYS A 6 -15.36 -9.44 3.76
CA LYS A 6 -16.70 -9.97 4.01
C LYS A 6 -17.79 -8.94 3.71
N SER A 7 -17.49 -7.64 3.84
CA SER A 7 -18.39 -6.55 3.47
C SER A 7 -18.54 -6.47 1.95
N ASN A 8 -19.76 -6.40 1.46
CA ASN A 8 -20.06 -6.29 0.03
C ASN A 8 -19.56 -4.97 -0.56
N LYS A 9 -19.70 -3.88 0.20
CA LYS A 9 -19.20 -2.55 -0.15
C LYS A 9 -17.69 -2.56 -0.38
N LEU A 10 -16.92 -3.07 0.59
CA LEU A 10 -15.47 -3.14 0.50
C LEU A 10 -14.99 -4.12 -0.57
N LYS A 11 -15.70 -5.22 -0.76
CA LYS A 11 -15.38 -6.24 -1.77
C LYS A 11 -15.56 -5.71 -3.19
N SER A 12 -16.65 -4.97 -3.45
CA SER A 12 -16.89 -4.36 -4.77
C SER A 12 -15.84 -3.28 -5.07
N LEU A 13 -15.56 -2.40 -4.10
CA LEU A 13 -14.49 -1.40 -4.23
C LEU A 13 -13.13 -2.06 -4.50
N GLY A 14 -12.79 -3.09 -3.71
CA GLY A 14 -11.52 -3.80 -3.85
C GLY A 14 -11.37 -4.45 -5.22
N ARG A 15 -12.41 -5.04 -5.77
CA ARG A 15 -12.39 -5.63 -7.12
C ARG A 15 -12.23 -4.58 -8.21
N ALA A 16 -12.91 -3.44 -8.09
CA ALA A 16 -12.78 -2.33 -9.03
C ALA A 16 -11.36 -1.73 -9.01
N CYS A 17 -10.69 -1.72 -7.84
CA CYS A 17 -9.37 -1.13 -7.67
C CYS A 17 -8.20 -2.06 -8.02
N VAL A 18 -8.42 -3.37 -8.26
CA VAL A 18 -7.33 -4.31 -8.57
C VAL A 18 -6.57 -3.90 -9.83
N GLY A 19 -7.30 -3.56 -10.90
CA GLY A 19 -6.68 -3.12 -12.15
C GLY A 19 -5.80 -1.88 -11.98
N PRO A 20 -6.36 -0.75 -11.52
CA PRO A 20 -5.58 0.45 -11.24
C PRO A 20 -4.39 0.22 -10.30
N ALA A 21 -4.56 -0.58 -9.24
CA ALA A 21 -3.50 -0.85 -8.27
C ALA A 21 -2.28 -1.57 -8.87
N ILE A 22 -2.45 -2.41 -9.90
CA ILE A 22 -1.33 -3.03 -10.62
C ILE A 22 -0.45 -1.97 -11.28
N PHE A 23 -1.07 -0.90 -11.77
CA PHE A 23 -0.40 0.23 -12.41
C PHE A 23 -0.05 1.35 -11.43
N ASN A 24 0.02 1.04 -10.13
CA ASN A 24 0.37 1.99 -9.07
C ASN A 24 -0.60 3.19 -8.93
N ILE A 25 -1.84 3.05 -9.42
CA ILE A 25 -2.90 4.05 -9.32
C ILE A 25 -3.72 3.75 -8.07
N ASN A 26 -3.50 4.50 -6.98
CA ASN A 26 -4.08 4.23 -5.67
C ASN A 26 -5.25 5.15 -5.30
N GLU A 27 -5.51 6.18 -6.10
CA GLU A 27 -6.53 7.19 -5.85
C GLU A 27 -7.92 6.58 -5.59
N PRO A 28 -8.39 5.56 -6.35
CA PRO A 28 -9.70 4.98 -6.09
C PRO A 28 -9.81 4.33 -4.71
N VAL A 29 -8.72 3.76 -4.19
CA VAL A 29 -8.68 3.18 -2.84
C VAL A 29 -8.63 4.29 -1.79
N ILE A 30 -7.83 5.33 -2.03
CA ILE A 30 -7.69 6.46 -1.10
C ILE A 30 -9.04 7.16 -0.93
N PHE A 31 -9.69 7.55 -2.01
CA PHE A 31 -10.97 8.25 -1.93
C PHE A 31 -12.15 7.33 -1.59
N GLY A 32 -12.07 6.04 -1.92
CA GLY A 32 -13.15 5.09 -1.67
C GLY A 32 -13.16 4.49 -0.25
N ALA A 33 -12.01 4.43 0.45
CA ALA A 33 -11.91 3.75 1.73
C ALA A 33 -11.10 4.50 2.79
N VAL A 34 -10.14 5.35 2.42
CA VAL A 34 -9.19 5.97 3.35
C VAL A 34 -9.58 7.40 3.67
N ALA A 35 -9.88 8.21 2.65
CA ALA A 35 -10.26 9.60 2.83
C ALA A 35 -11.54 9.70 3.67
N TRP A 36 -11.52 10.63 4.63
CA TRP A 36 -12.62 10.87 5.57
C TRP A 36 -12.87 9.75 6.59
N ASN A 37 -12.05 8.72 6.63
CA ASN A 37 -12.13 7.66 7.62
C ASN A 37 -10.93 7.73 8.58
N PRO A 38 -11.12 8.20 9.83
CA PRO A 38 -10.00 8.35 10.78
C PRO A 38 -9.30 7.02 11.10
N VAL A 39 -10.01 5.89 11.08
CA VAL A 39 -9.43 4.57 11.32
C VAL A 39 -8.46 4.18 10.21
N MET A 40 -8.80 4.51 8.95
CA MET A 40 -7.97 4.19 7.78
C MET A 40 -6.91 5.27 7.50
N MET A 41 -7.07 6.50 7.98
CA MET A 41 -6.06 7.56 7.88
C MET A 41 -4.86 7.31 8.81
N LEU A 42 -5.09 6.73 9.99
CA LEU A 42 -4.03 6.43 10.97
C LEU A 42 -2.88 5.58 10.38
N PRO A 43 -3.13 4.39 9.81
CA PRO A 43 -2.07 3.59 9.20
C PRO A 43 -1.38 4.30 8.03
N MET A 44 -2.09 5.14 7.28
CA MET A 44 -1.48 5.94 6.21
C MET A 44 -0.39 6.88 6.77
N TRP A 45 -0.65 7.54 7.90
CA TRP A 45 0.34 8.42 8.54
C TRP A 45 1.52 7.64 9.13
N ILE A 46 1.23 6.51 9.78
CA ILE A 46 2.28 5.63 10.33
C ILE A 46 3.21 5.15 9.20
N ILE A 47 2.65 4.69 8.09
CA ILE A 47 3.44 4.23 6.94
C ILE A 47 4.21 5.36 6.29
N GLY A 48 3.66 6.58 6.26
CA GLY A 48 4.36 7.77 5.79
C GLY A 48 5.66 8.07 6.55
N ILE A 49 5.81 7.56 7.77
CA ILE A 49 7.04 7.67 8.57
C ILE A 49 7.87 6.38 8.46
N VAL A 50 7.24 5.23 8.60
CA VAL A 50 7.93 3.92 8.68
C VAL A 50 8.57 3.54 7.35
N ALA A 51 7.89 3.71 6.22
CA ALA A 51 8.42 3.29 4.93
C ALA A 51 9.66 4.09 4.50
N PRO A 52 9.70 5.43 4.59
CA PRO A 52 10.92 6.20 4.34
C PRO A 52 12.05 5.87 5.31
N ALA A 53 11.75 5.65 6.60
CA ALA A 53 12.76 5.27 7.60
C ALA A 53 13.41 3.91 7.26
N LEU A 54 12.61 2.91 6.90
CA LEU A 54 13.11 1.60 6.45
C LEU A 54 13.93 1.71 5.17
N THR A 55 13.49 2.53 4.22
CA THR A 55 14.23 2.79 2.99
C THR A 55 15.59 3.42 3.30
N TRP A 56 15.62 4.42 4.18
CA TRP A 56 16.86 5.08 4.58
C TRP A 56 17.83 4.12 5.30
N ILE A 57 17.30 3.29 6.22
CA ILE A 57 18.10 2.27 6.90
C ILE A 57 18.66 1.27 5.88
N GLY A 58 17.82 0.75 4.99
CA GLY A 58 18.25 -0.24 3.99
C GLY A 58 19.27 0.29 2.99
N THR A 59 19.18 1.56 2.61
CA THR A 59 20.07 2.15 1.60
C THR A 59 21.31 2.81 2.19
N LYS A 60 21.20 3.52 3.32
CA LYS A 60 22.30 4.30 3.91
C LYS A 60 23.03 3.59 5.03
N VAL A 61 22.30 2.92 5.93
CA VAL A 61 22.91 2.28 7.11
C VAL A 61 23.44 0.90 6.74
N LEU A 62 22.57 0.06 6.15
CA LEU A 62 22.94 -1.29 5.75
C LEU A 62 23.65 -1.35 4.40
N GLN A 63 23.54 -0.31 3.59
CA GLN A 63 24.07 -0.26 2.22
C GLN A 63 23.65 -1.50 1.39
N PHE A 64 22.51 -2.07 1.73
CA PHE A 64 21.99 -3.28 1.11
C PHE A 64 21.49 -3.02 -0.31
N ALA A 65 20.86 -1.87 -0.54
CA ALA A 65 20.32 -1.48 -1.84
C ALA A 65 20.91 -0.15 -2.30
N PRO A 66 21.27 -0.02 -3.59
CA PRO A 66 21.73 1.24 -4.15
C PRO A 66 20.59 2.27 -4.17
N LEU A 67 20.95 3.54 -4.10
CA LEU A 67 20.01 4.63 -4.33
C LEU A 67 19.60 4.67 -5.81
N ASN A 68 18.44 5.27 -6.07
CA ASN A 68 17.98 5.52 -7.44
C ASN A 68 19.01 6.40 -8.15
N THR A 69 19.64 5.86 -9.17
CA THR A 69 20.62 6.57 -10.01
C THR A 69 20.07 6.93 -11.38
N ILE A 70 18.98 6.27 -11.78
CA ILE A 70 18.34 6.45 -13.07
C ILE A 70 17.06 7.27 -12.86
N GLN A 71 16.93 8.38 -13.57
CA GLN A 71 15.70 9.15 -13.57
C GLN A 71 14.63 8.36 -14.32
N PHE A 72 13.53 8.03 -13.60
CA PHE A 72 12.47 7.17 -14.10
C PHE A 72 11.12 7.89 -13.95
N ASP A 73 10.57 8.35 -15.08
CA ASP A 73 9.37 9.19 -15.09
C ASP A 73 8.05 8.39 -15.21
N LEU A 74 8.12 7.06 -15.40
CA LEU A 74 6.94 6.21 -15.57
C LEU A 74 6.34 5.82 -14.20
N TRP A 75 5.69 6.76 -13.52
CA TRP A 75 5.08 6.57 -12.19
C TRP A 75 3.99 5.50 -12.15
N TYR A 76 3.37 5.19 -13.29
CA TYR A 76 2.35 4.15 -13.46
C TYR A 76 2.93 2.74 -13.70
N CYS A 77 4.22 2.59 -13.67
CA CYS A 77 4.86 1.29 -13.87
C CYS A 77 4.57 0.36 -12.67
N PRO A 78 4.30 -0.93 -12.92
CA PRO A 78 4.06 -1.89 -11.85
C PRO A 78 5.20 -1.91 -10.83
N PHE A 79 4.82 -2.03 -9.55
CA PHE A 79 5.74 -2.15 -8.42
C PHE A 79 6.77 -3.27 -8.69
N GLY A 80 7.98 -3.10 -8.31
CA GLY A 80 9.06 -4.05 -8.56
C GLY A 80 9.77 -3.84 -9.90
N ILE A 81 9.03 -3.71 -11.01
CA ILE A 81 9.62 -3.36 -12.32
C ILE A 81 10.17 -1.93 -12.25
N SER A 82 9.40 -0.99 -11.73
CA SER A 82 9.85 0.40 -11.52
C SER A 82 11.08 0.48 -10.62
N THR A 83 11.10 -0.28 -9.52
CA THR A 83 12.23 -0.34 -8.61
C THR A 83 13.49 -0.90 -9.29
N TRP A 84 13.33 -1.97 -10.07
CA TRP A 84 14.44 -2.56 -10.81
C TRP A 84 14.98 -1.62 -11.88
N LEU A 85 14.10 -0.99 -12.66
CA LEU A 85 14.49 -0.05 -13.70
C LEU A 85 15.19 1.21 -13.17
N SER A 86 14.79 1.70 -11.99
CA SER A 86 15.37 2.91 -11.40
C SER A 86 16.70 2.66 -10.67
N THR A 87 16.92 1.45 -10.18
CA THR A 87 18.13 1.11 -9.39
C THR A 87 19.09 0.15 -10.11
N GLY A 88 18.61 -0.62 -11.07
CA GLY A 88 19.37 -1.68 -11.73
C GLY A 88 19.76 -2.84 -10.79
N SER A 89 19.18 -2.94 -9.60
CA SER A 89 19.58 -3.88 -8.56
C SER A 89 18.42 -4.73 -8.03
N PHE A 90 18.63 -6.04 -7.99
CA PHE A 90 17.69 -6.96 -7.34
C PHE A 90 17.60 -6.75 -5.81
N ALA A 91 18.67 -6.27 -5.18
CA ALA A 91 18.67 -5.97 -3.75
C ALA A 91 17.65 -4.86 -3.42
N ALA A 92 17.49 -3.86 -4.29
CA ALA A 92 16.49 -2.82 -4.14
C ALA A 92 15.07 -3.37 -4.26
N VAL A 93 14.83 -4.34 -5.16
CA VAL A 93 13.54 -5.01 -5.29
C VAL A 93 13.21 -5.82 -4.03
N ILE A 94 14.19 -6.53 -3.47
CA ILE A 94 14.01 -7.28 -2.21
C ILE A 94 13.68 -6.33 -1.07
N LEU A 95 14.40 -5.21 -0.94
CA LEU A 95 14.10 -4.18 0.06
C LEU A 95 12.68 -3.63 -0.12
N ALA A 96 12.27 -3.34 -1.34
CA ALA A 96 10.92 -2.86 -1.63
C ALA A 96 9.85 -3.88 -1.24
N VAL A 97 10.07 -5.18 -1.47
CA VAL A 97 9.17 -6.27 -1.05
C VAL A 97 9.10 -6.34 0.48
N ILE A 98 10.21 -6.22 1.18
CA ILE A 98 10.24 -6.19 2.65
C ILE A 98 9.40 -5.02 3.18
N ILE A 99 9.58 -3.82 2.63
CA ILE A 99 8.80 -2.64 3.00
C ILE A 99 7.30 -2.88 2.72
N LEU A 100 6.96 -3.46 1.58
CA LEU A 100 5.57 -3.80 1.24
C LEU A 100 4.94 -4.76 2.26
N VAL A 101 5.68 -5.77 2.71
CA VAL A 101 5.23 -6.70 3.75
C VAL A 101 4.99 -5.97 5.06
N VAL A 102 5.94 -5.13 5.51
CA VAL A 102 5.80 -4.34 6.74
C VAL A 102 4.59 -3.41 6.65
N CYS A 103 4.42 -2.69 5.54
CA CYS A 103 3.24 -1.85 5.32
C CYS A 103 1.95 -2.65 5.37
N THR A 104 1.92 -3.84 4.77
CA THR A 104 0.76 -4.74 4.80
C THR A 104 0.41 -5.18 6.23
N LEU A 105 1.42 -5.49 7.05
CA LEU A 105 1.23 -5.85 8.46
C LEU A 105 0.69 -4.68 9.28
N ILE A 106 1.16 -3.46 9.02
CA ILE A 106 0.64 -2.24 9.68
C ILE A 106 -0.83 -2.00 9.29
N TRP A 107 -1.17 -2.15 8.01
CA TRP A 107 -2.54 -1.97 7.53
C TRP A 107 -3.53 -3.02 8.07
N PHE A 108 -3.06 -4.22 8.35
CA PHE A 108 -3.93 -5.37 8.67
C PHE A 108 -4.90 -5.13 9.85
N PRO A 109 -4.45 -4.66 11.04
CA PRO A 109 -5.36 -4.44 12.18
C PRO A 109 -6.38 -3.34 11.91
N PHE A 110 -5.97 -2.25 11.26
CA PHE A 110 -6.86 -1.13 10.93
C PHE A 110 -7.89 -1.53 9.88
N PHE A 111 -7.47 -2.31 8.88
CA PHE A 111 -8.39 -2.86 7.90
C PHE A 111 -9.45 -3.77 8.54
N LYS A 112 -9.06 -4.61 9.50
CA LYS A 112 -9.99 -5.45 10.25
C LYS A 112 -11.01 -4.63 11.07
N ALA A 113 -10.56 -3.56 11.71
CA ALA A 113 -11.43 -2.65 12.45
C ALA A 113 -12.44 -1.96 11.51
N TYR A 114 -11.96 -1.49 10.36
CA TYR A 114 -12.83 -0.86 9.36
C TYR A 114 -13.82 -1.85 8.72
N GLU A 115 -13.38 -3.06 8.41
CA GLU A 115 -14.26 -4.12 7.89
C GLU A 115 -15.41 -4.41 8.84
N LYS A 116 -15.13 -4.45 10.16
CA LYS A 116 -16.17 -4.64 11.18
C LYS A 116 -17.18 -3.49 11.19
N GLN A 117 -16.72 -2.25 11.11
CA GLN A 117 -17.62 -1.08 11.01
C GLN A 117 -18.53 -1.16 9.79
N CYS A 118 -17.99 -1.48 8.61
CA CYS A 118 -18.78 -1.62 7.39
C CYS A 118 -19.81 -2.76 7.48
N LEU A 119 -19.48 -3.86 8.16
CA LEU A 119 -20.42 -4.97 8.35
C LEU A 119 -21.56 -4.57 9.32
N GLU A 120 -21.26 -3.81 10.36
CA GLU A 120 -22.28 -3.27 11.29
C GLU A 120 -23.20 -2.27 10.58
N GLU A 121 -22.66 -1.41 9.72
CA GLU A 121 -23.44 -0.49 8.88
C GLU A 121 -24.37 -1.27 7.92
N GLU A 122 -23.85 -2.25 7.18
CA GLU A 122 -24.63 -3.09 6.26
C GLU A 122 -25.74 -3.89 6.97
N ALA A 123 -25.52 -4.30 8.23
CA ALA A 123 -26.52 -5.01 9.03
C ALA A 123 -27.64 -4.07 9.53
N ASN A 124 -27.34 -2.80 9.76
CA ASN A 124 -28.32 -1.80 10.21
C ASN A 124 -29.16 -1.23 9.05
N GLU A 125 -28.71 -1.39 7.81
CA GLU A 125 -29.43 -0.96 6.60
C GLU A 125 -30.44 -2.03 6.06
N GLN A 126 -30.44 -3.24 6.61
CA GLN A 126 -31.36 -4.33 6.29
C GLN A 126 -32.54 -4.42 7.24
#